data_2409f396d391d5f9783a355b5ce74176
#
_entry.id   2409f396d391d5f9783a355b5ce74176
#
_cell.length_a   1.000
_cell.length_b   1.000
_cell.length_c   1.000
_cell.angle_alpha   90.00
_cell.angle_beta   90.00
_cell.angle_gamma   90.00
#
_symmetry.space_group_name_H-M   'P 1'
#
loop_
_entity.id
_entity.type
_entity.pdbx_description
1 polymer ?
#
loop_
_entity_poly.entity_id
_entity_poly.type
_entity_poly.pdbx_seq_one_letter_code
_entity_poly.pdbx_strand_id
1 'polypeptide(L)'
;MIRGRGQCLRERAGWTPNFGETEGSMNFNSRALAAEAVGTFALVSAVCGAALFSAPSAGLVAVAFAVGISVLAMAYAVGHISGGHFNPAVTLGLIAAGRFDSGKAVPYIIAQCAGGVVAAVIFYMILGGAMGGGKWNTFTAISNTYGGMGQFGLGAAFLMEVVITALFLIIIIGVTSRRAPAGFAPIAIGLALTLFHLMSIPVSNASLNPARSLATAVFGGVGALSQLWLFWVAPILGAVIGGVVGRYLQEE
;
A
#
# COMPACT_ATOMS: atom_id res chain seq x y z
N MET A 1 31.87 -50.03 8.42
CA MET A 1 32.39 -48.63 8.39
C MET A 1 31.99 -47.96 7.09
N ILE A 2 30.86 -47.28 7.03
CA ILE A 2 30.55 -46.30 5.99
C ILE A 2 29.78 -45.18 6.69
N ARG A 3 30.46 -44.04 6.91
CA ARG A 3 29.92 -42.82 7.48
C ARG A 3 29.20 -42.00 6.41
N GLY A 4 27.98 -41.60 6.70
CA GLY A 4 27.43 -40.26 6.53
C GLY A 4 27.58 -39.57 5.19
N ARG A 5 26.53 -39.64 4.37
CA ARG A 5 26.18 -38.60 3.41
C ARG A 5 24.73 -38.18 3.70
N GLY A 6 24.59 -37.21 4.60
CA GLY A 6 23.28 -36.67 4.98
C GLY A 6 23.41 -35.28 5.53
N GLN A 7 23.95 -34.34 4.74
CA GLN A 7 23.91 -32.92 5.06
C GLN A 7 24.26 -32.12 3.81
N CYS A 8 23.33 -31.97 2.89
CA CYS A 8 23.32 -30.88 1.90
C CYS A 8 21.98 -30.81 1.17
N LEU A 9 20.91 -30.46 1.89
CA LEU A 9 19.74 -29.84 1.33
C LEU A 9 19.47 -28.57 2.17
N ARG A 10 20.38 -27.61 1.99
CA ARG A 10 20.18 -26.24 2.47
C ARG A 10 18.98 -25.62 1.75
N GLU A 11 17.95 -25.38 2.54
CA GLU A 11 17.19 -24.12 2.57
C GLU A 11 17.17 -23.36 1.24
N ARG A 12 16.23 -23.69 0.38
CA ARG A 12 15.74 -22.74 -0.60
C ARG A 12 15.08 -21.65 0.20
N ALA A 13 15.66 -20.44 0.17
CA ALA A 13 15.16 -19.25 0.80
C ALA A 13 13.76 -18.94 0.26
N GLY A 14 12.74 -19.49 0.89
CA GLY A 14 11.37 -19.02 0.75
C GLY A 14 11.33 -17.61 1.31
N TRP A 15 10.63 -16.72 0.65
CA TRP A 15 10.33 -15.40 1.17
C TRP A 15 9.61 -15.57 2.52
N THR A 16 10.34 -15.43 3.62
CA THR A 16 9.79 -15.33 4.97
C THR A 16 9.89 -13.87 5.37
N PRO A 17 8.77 -13.18 5.66
CA PRO A 17 8.85 -11.88 6.28
C PRO A 17 9.62 -12.02 7.59
N ASN A 18 10.67 -11.26 7.75
CA ASN A 18 11.45 -11.24 8.99
C ASN A 18 10.61 -10.51 10.06
N PHE A 19 9.75 -11.26 10.75
CA PHE A 19 9.03 -10.77 11.92
C PHE A 19 10.03 -10.82 13.08
N GLY A 20 10.71 -9.67 13.28
CA GLY A 20 11.85 -9.53 14.16
C GLY A 20 11.67 -10.14 15.55
N GLU A 21 12.73 -10.78 16.00
CA GLU A 21 12.92 -11.24 17.35
C GLU A 21 12.81 -10.05 18.34
N THR A 22 12.10 -10.29 19.44
CA THR A 22 11.92 -9.34 20.53
C THR A 22 13.22 -9.23 21.33
N GLU A 23 14.06 -8.27 20.98
CA GLU A 23 15.10 -7.77 21.88
C GLU A 23 14.93 -6.26 22.08
N GLY A 24 14.85 -5.89 23.35
CA GLY A 24 14.54 -4.55 23.84
C GLY A 24 15.65 -3.51 23.63
N SER A 25 15.94 -3.19 22.39
CA SER A 25 16.56 -1.94 22.01
C SER A 25 15.81 -1.40 20.78
N MET A 26 15.42 -0.12 20.80
CA MET A 26 14.83 0.57 19.64
C MET A 26 15.92 0.75 18.56
N ASN A 27 16.44 -0.34 18.03
CA ASN A 27 17.30 -0.33 16.86
C ASN A 27 16.40 -0.12 15.64
N PHE A 28 16.17 1.15 15.28
CA PHE A 28 15.52 1.49 14.03
C PHE A 28 16.38 0.97 12.89
N ASN A 29 15.92 -0.09 12.24
CA ASN A 29 16.58 -0.58 11.04
C ASN A 29 16.38 0.45 9.91
N SER A 30 17.36 1.33 9.72
CA SER A 30 17.33 2.39 8.71
C SER A 30 17.10 1.84 7.29
N ARG A 31 17.56 0.62 7.01
CA ARG A 31 17.32 -0.06 5.72
C ARG A 31 15.84 -0.40 5.55
N ALA A 32 15.15 -0.83 6.61
CA ALA A 32 13.72 -1.09 6.55
C ALA A 32 12.91 0.19 6.31
N LEU A 33 13.26 1.29 6.99
CA LEU A 33 12.62 2.59 6.75
C LEU A 33 12.88 3.11 5.34
N ALA A 34 14.09 2.97 4.82
CA ALA A 34 14.41 3.32 3.44
C ALA A 34 13.60 2.46 2.44
N ALA A 35 13.46 1.15 2.69
CA ALA A 35 12.66 0.25 1.86
C ALA A 35 11.17 0.65 1.86
N GLU A 36 10.60 1.02 3.01
CA GLU A 36 9.23 1.53 3.11
C GLU A 36 9.06 2.86 2.34
N ALA A 37 9.99 3.79 2.49
CA ALA A 37 9.97 5.05 1.76
C ALA A 37 10.05 4.84 0.24
N VAL A 38 10.99 4.01 -0.23
CA VAL A 38 11.17 3.71 -1.67
C VAL A 38 9.98 2.94 -2.23
N GLY A 39 9.44 1.96 -1.50
CA GLY A 39 8.26 1.22 -1.93
C GLY A 39 7.01 2.10 -2.03
N THR A 40 6.79 2.98 -1.06
CA THR A 40 5.66 3.93 -1.11
C THR A 40 5.88 5.00 -2.19
N PHE A 41 7.12 5.46 -2.38
CA PHE A 41 7.48 6.33 -3.49
C PHE A 41 7.11 5.70 -4.84
N ALA A 42 7.49 4.44 -5.08
CA ALA A 42 7.17 3.74 -6.31
C ALA A 42 5.66 3.56 -6.51
N LEU A 43 4.93 3.20 -5.44
CA LEU A 43 3.47 3.08 -5.47
C LEU A 43 2.81 4.41 -5.86
N VAL A 44 3.15 5.51 -5.20
CA VAL A 44 2.56 6.82 -5.49
C VAL A 44 3.01 7.33 -6.86
N SER A 45 4.24 7.05 -7.28
CA SER A 45 4.69 7.34 -8.65
C SER A 45 3.84 6.61 -9.70
N ALA A 46 3.48 5.36 -9.46
CA ALA A 46 2.61 4.60 -10.36
C ALA A 46 1.19 5.20 -10.41
N VAL A 47 0.64 5.60 -9.24
CA VAL A 47 -0.65 6.32 -9.18
C VAL A 47 -0.59 7.60 -10.00
N CYS A 48 0.36 8.49 -9.70
CA CYS A 48 0.48 9.77 -10.37
C CYS A 48 0.77 9.60 -11.86
N GLY A 49 1.76 8.79 -12.21
CA GLY A 49 2.16 8.59 -13.61
C GLY A 49 1.04 8.00 -14.47
N ALA A 50 0.38 6.96 -13.99
CA ALA A 50 -0.70 6.34 -14.73
C ALA A 50 -1.94 7.24 -14.80
N ALA A 51 -2.34 7.87 -13.69
CA ALA A 51 -3.55 8.69 -13.66
C ALA A 51 -3.39 10.02 -14.41
N LEU A 52 -2.19 10.64 -14.35
CA LEU A 52 -1.92 11.92 -15.02
C LEU A 52 -1.67 11.75 -16.52
N PHE A 53 -0.96 10.69 -16.92
CA PHE A 53 -0.41 10.60 -18.28
C PHE A 53 -1.02 9.48 -19.12
N SER A 54 -1.43 8.36 -18.52
CA SER A 54 -1.95 7.21 -19.26
C SER A 54 -3.48 7.13 -19.25
N ALA A 55 -4.13 7.51 -18.14
CA ALA A 55 -5.58 7.39 -18.00
C ALA A 55 -6.39 8.14 -19.06
N PRO A 56 -5.97 9.32 -19.57
CA PRO A 56 -6.70 10.02 -20.63
C PRO A 56 -6.90 9.19 -21.92
N SER A 57 -5.98 8.29 -22.22
CA SER A 57 -6.05 7.42 -23.44
C SER A 57 -6.36 5.95 -23.11
N ALA A 58 -5.89 5.44 -21.97
CA ALA A 58 -5.99 4.02 -21.62
C ALA A 58 -7.03 3.71 -20.53
N GLY A 59 -7.64 4.74 -19.96
CA GLY A 59 -8.70 4.60 -18.95
C GLY A 59 -8.23 4.13 -17.58
N LEU A 60 -9.21 3.88 -16.69
CA LEU A 60 -8.97 3.52 -15.29
C LEU A 60 -8.31 2.15 -15.12
N VAL A 61 -8.45 1.25 -16.08
CA VAL A 61 -7.82 -0.07 -16.08
C VAL A 61 -6.29 0.07 -16.03
N ALA A 62 -5.73 1.01 -16.82
CA ALA A 62 -4.29 1.27 -16.82
C ALA A 62 -3.80 1.73 -15.43
N VAL A 63 -4.56 2.58 -14.76
CA VAL A 63 -4.23 3.04 -13.39
C VAL A 63 -4.24 1.88 -12.41
N ALA A 64 -5.29 1.06 -12.43
CA ALA A 64 -5.43 -0.08 -11.53
C ALA A 64 -4.26 -1.08 -11.67
N PHE A 65 -3.89 -1.42 -12.89
CA PHE A 65 -2.75 -2.30 -13.16
C PHE A 65 -1.42 -1.65 -12.76
N ALA A 66 -1.19 -0.38 -13.07
CA ALA A 66 0.05 0.31 -12.72
C ALA A 66 0.30 0.26 -11.21
N VAL A 67 -0.73 0.52 -10.40
CA VAL A 67 -0.64 0.50 -8.94
C VAL A 67 -0.36 -0.90 -8.41
N GLY A 68 -1.11 -1.90 -8.87
CA GLY A 68 -0.91 -3.29 -8.43
C GLY A 68 0.46 -3.85 -8.84
N ILE A 69 0.90 -3.59 -10.08
CA ILE A 69 2.22 -4.02 -10.58
C ILE A 69 3.36 -3.32 -9.82
N SER A 70 3.20 -2.03 -9.45
CA SER A 70 4.22 -1.34 -8.66
C SER A 70 4.44 -1.99 -7.30
N VAL A 71 3.35 -2.35 -6.59
CA VAL A 71 3.45 -3.06 -5.31
C VAL A 71 4.02 -4.46 -5.48
N LEU A 72 3.59 -5.20 -6.51
CA LEU A 72 4.15 -6.51 -6.84
C LEU A 72 5.68 -6.43 -7.04
N ALA A 73 6.14 -5.49 -7.87
CA ALA A 73 7.55 -5.32 -8.16
C ALA A 73 8.35 -4.90 -6.93
N MET A 74 7.84 -3.93 -6.15
CA MET A 74 8.52 -3.45 -4.95
C MET A 74 8.50 -4.48 -3.81
N ALA A 75 7.44 -5.28 -3.68
CA ALA A 75 7.41 -6.38 -2.71
C ALA A 75 8.49 -7.44 -3.01
N TYR A 76 8.76 -7.74 -4.28
CA TYR A 76 9.91 -8.58 -4.63
C TYR A 76 11.25 -7.87 -4.40
N ALA A 77 11.36 -6.60 -4.77
CA ALA A 77 12.62 -5.86 -4.75
C ALA A 77 13.11 -5.56 -3.32
N VAL A 78 12.22 -5.14 -2.42
CA VAL A 78 12.58 -4.66 -1.08
C VAL A 78 11.72 -5.24 0.05
N GLY A 79 10.70 -6.04 -0.24
CA GLY A 79 9.81 -6.60 0.77
C GLY A 79 10.53 -7.49 1.80
N HIS A 80 11.58 -8.20 1.40
CA HIS A 80 12.42 -8.99 2.29
C HIS A 80 13.25 -8.14 3.29
N ILE A 81 13.31 -6.82 3.11
CA ILE A 81 14.03 -5.89 4.00
C ILE A 81 13.12 -5.34 5.09
N SER A 82 11.88 -4.94 4.73
CA SER A 82 10.98 -4.22 5.64
C SER A 82 9.68 -4.97 5.96
N GLY A 83 9.37 -6.00 5.22
CA GLY A 83 8.03 -6.61 5.20
C GLY A 83 7.17 -6.09 4.04
N GLY A 84 7.56 -4.97 3.38
CA GLY A 84 6.88 -4.45 2.20
C GLY A 84 5.48 -3.92 2.47
N HIS A 85 5.30 -3.16 3.55
CA HIS A 85 4.00 -2.60 3.90
C HIS A 85 3.58 -1.49 2.94
N PHE A 86 4.45 -0.51 2.71
CA PHE A 86 4.27 0.67 1.83
C PHE A 86 2.96 1.44 2.08
N ASN A 87 2.35 1.24 3.27
CA ASN A 87 1.00 1.67 3.56
C ASN A 87 0.76 1.73 5.08
N PRO A 88 0.39 2.89 5.65
CA PRO A 88 0.06 3.00 7.07
C PRO A 88 -1.07 2.07 7.53
N ALA A 89 -2.11 1.88 6.71
CA ALA A 89 -3.22 1.00 7.06
C ALA A 89 -2.75 -0.48 7.13
N VAL A 90 -1.92 -0.92 6.18
CA VAL A 90 -1.31 -2.27 6.22
C VAL A 90 -0.45 -2.44 7.47
N THR A 91 0.37 -1.44 7.81
CA THR A 91 1.21 -1.47 9.01
C THR A 91 0.37 -1.67 10.28
N LEU A 92 -0.71 -0.89 10.44
CA LEU A 92 -1.61 -1.01 11.59
C LEU A 92 -2.45 -2.30 11.58
N GLY A 93 -2.86 -2.76 10.41
CA GLY A 93 -3.56 -4.04 10.26
C GLY A 93 -2.69 -5.24 10.63
N LEU A 94 -1.40 -5.22 10.28
CA LEU A 94 -0.45 -6.26 10.69
C LEU A 94 -0.16 -6.24 12.19
N ILE A 95 -0.19 -5.06 12.83
CA ILE A 95 -0.15 -4.96 14.30
C ILE A 95 -1.38 -5.61 14.91
N ALA A 96 -2.58 -5.32 14.39
CA ALA A 96 -3.82 -5.93 14.85
C ALA A 96 -3.83 -7.45 14.68
N ALA A 97 -3.16 -7.95 13.63
CA ALA A 97 -2.96 -9.38 13.40
C ALA A 97 -1.86 -10.00 14.29
N GLY A 98 -1.15 -9.22 15.10
CA GLY A 98 -0.01 -9.69 15.91
C GLY A 98 1.22 -10.07 15.09
N ARG A 99 1.34 -9.54 13.86
CA ARG A 99 2.46 -9.85 12.93
C ARG A 99 3.47 -8.73 12.77
N PHE A 100 3.31 -7.62 13.46
CA PHE A 100 4.25 -6.50 13.44
C PHE A 100 4.30 -5.82 14.82
N ASP A 101 5.50 -5.35 15.20
CA ASP A 101 5.73 -4.67 16.46
C ASP A 101 5.16 -3.24 16.43
N SER A 102 4.27 -2.93 17.39
CA SER A 102 3.65 -1.61 17.50
C SER A 102 4.65 -0.47 17.75
N GLY A 103 5.78 -0.76 18.39
CA GLY A 103 6.86 0.22 18.61
C GLY A 103 7.51 0.72 17.31
N LYS A 104 7.38 -0.03 16.22
CA LYS A 104 7.91 0.34 14.90
C LYS A 104 6.90 1.06 14.00
N ALA A 105 5.64 1.20 14.44
CA ALA A 105 4.57 1.76 13.60
C ALA A 105 4.87 3.20 13.16
N VAL A 106 5.18 4.07 14.11
CA VAL A 106 5.36 5.52 13.84
C VAL A 106 6.49 5.78 12.83
N PRO A 107 7.71 5.21 13.00
CA PRO A 107 8.77 5.37 12.01
C PRO A 107 8.39 4.85 10.61
N TYR A 108 7.69 3.72 10.52
CA TYR A 108 7.20 3.18 9.25
C TYR A 108 6.23 4.14 8.58
N ILE A 109 5.23 4.63 9.30
CA ILE A 109 4.23 5.58 8.78
C ILE A 109 4.91 6.87 8.29
N ILE A 110 5.87 7.39 9.04
CA ILE A 110 6.62 8.59 8.63
C ILE A 110 7.40 8.32 7.34
N ALA A 111 8.11 7.21 7.23
CA ALA A 111 8.87 6.82 6.04
C ALA A 111 7.96 6.66 4.81
N GLN A 112 6.82 6.00 4.98
CA GLN A 112 5.80 5.82 3.95
C GLN A 112 5.23 7.16 3.48
N CYS A 113 4.82 8.03 4.41
CA CYS A 113 4.31 9.36 4.08
C CYS A 113 5.36 10.21 3.35
N ALA A 114 6.60 10.19 3.82
CA ALA A 114 7.70 10.92 3.19
C ALA A 114 7.94 10.44 1.75
N GLY A 115 8.04 9.12 1.54
CA GLY A 115 8.22 8.54 0.20
C GLY A 115 7.08 8.92 -0.74
N GLY A 116 5.83 8.82 -0.27
CA GLY A 116 4.66 9.21 -1.06
C GLY A 116 4.65 10.70 -1.43
N VAL A 117 4.92 11.58 -0.48
CA VAL A 117 4.96 13.04 -0.73
C VAL A 117 6.08 13.40 -1.71
N VAL A 118 7.27 12.81 -1.57
CA VAL A 118 8.38 13.04 -2.53
C VAL A 118 7.97 12.63 -3.95
N ALA A 119 7.29 11.50 -4.12
CA ALA A 119 6.75 11.09 -5.42
C ALA A 119 5.79 12.14 -5.97
N ALA A 120 4.82 12.58 -5.18
CA ALA A 120 3.84 13.58 -5.61
C ALA A 120 4.51 14.93 -5.99
N VAL A 121 5.54 15.38 -5.24
CA VAL A 121 6.35 16.57 -5.59
C VAL A 121 6.96 16.42 -6.98
N ILE A 122 7.62 15.28 -7.23
CA ILE A 122 8.29 15.05 -8.53
C ILE A 122 7.26 15.05 -9.67
N PHE A 123 6.14 14.36 -9.52
CA PHE A 123 5.11 14.32 -10.56
C PHE A 123 4.40 15.67 -10.74
N TYR A 124 4.25 16.45 -9.67
CA TYR A 124 3.78 17.83 -9.77
C TYR A 124 4.74 18.71 -10.56
N MET A 125 6.05 18.53 -10.36
CA MET A 125 7.08 19.24 -11.15
C MET A 125 7.07 18.81 -12.61
N ILE A 126 6.97 17.49 -12.89
CA ILE A 126 6.89 16.96 -14.26
C ILE A 126 5.64 17.51 -14.97
N LEU A 127 4.50 17.51 -14.31
CA LEU A 127 3.26 18.08 -14.86
C LEU A 127 3.41 19.58 -15.19
N GLY A 128 4.28 20.29 -14.46
CA GLY A 128 4.60 21.68 -14.72
C GLY A 128 5.31 21.96 -16.02
N GLY A 129 5.95 20.97 -16.60
CA GLY A 129 6.56 21.04 -17.93
C GLY A 129 5.54 20.81 -19.07
N ALA A 130 4.31 20.39 -18.76
CA ALA A 130 3.29 20.21 -19.79
C ALA A 130 2.80 21.56 -20.33
N MET A 131 2.77 21.70 -21.66
CA MET A 131 2.21 22.88 -22.31
C MET A 131 0.69 22.89 -22.15
N GLY A 132 0.15 23.89 -21.42
CA GLY A 132 -1.30 24.04 -21.28
C GLY A 132 -1.83 24.38 -19.88
N GLY A 133 -1.04 24.36 -18.84
CA GLY A 133 -1.43 24.80 -17.49
C GLY A 133 -2.45 23.88 -16.77
N GLY A 134 -2.85 24.23 -15.55
CA GLY A 134 -3.94 23.48 -14.88
C GLY A 134 -3.51 22.42 -13.88
N LYS A 135 -2.29 22.51 -13.35
CA LYS A 135 -1.72 21.52 -12.40
C LYS A 135 -2.62 21.15 -11.22
N TRP A 136 -3.23 22.15 -10.59
CA TRP A 136 -4.08 21.94 -9.40
C TRP A 136 -5.31 21.10 -9.72
N ASN A 137 -6.02 21.45 -10.80
CA ASN A 137 -7.22 20.71 -11.21
C ASN A 137 -6.89 19.26 -11.55
N THR A 138 -5.70 19.01 -12.13
CA THR A 138 -5.26 17.67 -12.49
C THR A 138 -4.92 16.84 -11.24
N PHE A 139 -4.23 17.41 -10.24
CA PHE A 139 -3.98 16.72 -8.97
C PHE A 139 -5.26 16.54 -8.14
N THR A 140 -6.21 17.46 -8.22
CA THR A 140 -7.54 17.27 -7.62
C THR A 140 -8.23 16.04 -8.20
N ALA A 141 -8.16 15.85 -9.52
CA ALA A 141 -8.79 14.71 -10.20
C ALA A 141 -8.20 13.33 -9.81
N ILE A 142 -6.92 13.29 -9.43
CA ILE A 142 -6.25 12.05 -8.98
C ILE A 142 -6.22 11.87 -7.47
N SER A 143 -6.68 12.86 -6.71
CA SER A 143 -6.79 12.79 -5.26
C SER A 143 -8.03 12.02 -4.83
N ASN A 144 -7.95 11.38 -3.66
CA ASN A 144 -9.10 10.74 -3.07
C ASN A 144 -10.09 11.79 -2.56
N THR A 145 -11.34 11.70 -3.02
CA THR A 145 -12.44 12.60 -2.63
C THR A 145 -13.78 11.86 -2.67
N TYR A 146 -14.82 12.49 -2.09
CA TYR A 146 -16.20 12.03 -2.14
C TYR A 146 -17.16 13.21 -2.37
N GLY A 147 -18.37 12.93 -2.86
CA GLY A 147 -19.44 13.94 -2.99
C GLY A 147 -19.25 14.97 -4.09
N GLY A 148 -18.25 14.86 -4.96
CA GLY A 148 -18.08 15.69 -6.15
C GLY A 148 -19.04 15.30 -7.29
N MET A 149 -19.02 16.05 -8.41
CA MET A 149 -19.84 15.73 -9.57
C MET A 149 -19.51 14.33 -10.10
N GLY A 150 -20.51 13.44 -10.09
CA GLY A 150 -20.37 12.05 -10.52
C GLY A 150 -19.71 11.10 -9.51
N GLN A 151 -19.37 11.57 -8.31
CA GLN A 151 -18.81 10.76 -7.24
C GLN A 151 -19.88 10.31 -6.23
N PHE A 152 -19.58 9.21 -5.56
CA PHE A 152 -20.42 8.71 -4.47
C PHE A 152 -20.26 9.56 -3.20
N GLY A 153 -21.33 9.62 -2.38
CA GLY A 153 -21.32 10.37 -1.13
C GLY A 153 -20.42 9.73 -0.05
N LEU A 154 -20.24 10.46 1.04
CA LEU A 154 -19.38 10.11 2.19
C LEU A 154 -19.61 8.67 2.68
N GLY A 155 -20.86 8.25 2.89
CA GLY A 155 -21.16 6.92 3.43
C GLY A 155 -20.74 5.79 2.49
N ALA A 156 -20.91 5.97 1.19
CA ALA A 156 -20.50 4.99 0.18
C ALA A 156 -18.97 4.91 0.08
N ALA A 157 -18.29 6.06 0.05
CA ALA A 157 -16.83 6.11 0.03
C ALA A 157 -16.23 5.49 1.30
N PHE A 158 -16.79 5.81 2.48
CA PHE A 158 -16.34 5.23 3.74
C PHE A 158 -16.49 3.71 3.77
N LEU A 159 -17.68 3.20 3.40
CA LEU A 159 -17.95 1.77 3.37
C LEU A 159 -17.04 1.05 2.36
N MET A 160 -16.87 1.61 1.17
CA MET A 160 -15.99 1.05 0.14
C MET A 160 -14.56 0.90 0.68
N GLU A 161 -13.98 1.97 1.23
CA GLU A 161 -12.60 1.96 1.75
C GLU A 161 -12.42 0.97 2.91
N VAL A 162 -13.40 0.85 3.82
CA VAL A 162 -13.38 -0.14 4.91
C VAL A 162 -13.37 -1.56 4.34
N VAL A 163 -14.28 -1.86 3.42
CA VAL A 163 -14.46 -3.22 2.88
C VAL A 163 -13.24 -3.66 2.08
N ILE A 164 -12.78 -2.83 1.13
CA ILE A 164 -11.65 -3.22 0.27
C ILE A 164 -10.35 -3.34 1.06
N THR A 165 -10.14 -2.47 2.08
CA THR A 165 -8.94 -2.55 2.90
C THR A 165 -8.99 -3.75 3.85
N ALA A 166 -10.16 -4.10 4.38
CA ALA A 166 -10.32 -5.32 5.17
C ALA A 166 -10.01 -6.58 4.34
N LEU A 167 -10.58 -6.69 3.14
CA LEU A 167 -10.29 -7.81 2.24
C LEU A 167 -8.81 -7.84 1.84
N PHE A 168 -8.19 -6.69 1.62
CA PHE A 168 -6.78 -6.61 1.27
C PHE A 168 -5.89 -7.15 2.40
N LEU A 169 -6.17 -6.80 3.66
CA LEU A 169 -5.43 -7.35 4.81
C LEU A 169 -5.66 -8.85 4.99
N ILE A 170 -6.87 -9.35 4.80
CA ILE A 170 -7.15 -10.80 4.84
C ILE A 170 -6.29 -11.54 3.80
N ILE A 171 -6.21 -10.99 2.58
CA ILE A 171 -5.37 -11.58 1.51
C ILE A 171 -3.89 -11.52 1.90
N ILE A 172 -3.37 -10.36 2.35
CA ILE A 172 -1.97 -10.23 2.77
C ILE A 172 -1.63 -11.28 3.83
N ILE A 173 -2.45 -11.39 4.88
CA ILE A 173 -2.23 -12.32 5.98
C ILE A 173 -2.28 -13.78 5.50
N GLY A 174 -3.22 -14.10 4.62
CA GLY A 174 -3.38 -15.44 4.06
C GLY A 174 -2.18 -15.85 3.21
N VAL A 175 -1.80 -15.02 2.23
CA VAL A 175 -0.72 -15.35 1.28
C VAL A 175 0.69 -15.27 1.88
N THR A 176 0.83 -14.63 3.04
CA THR A 176 2.07 -14.60 3.82
C THR A 176 2.08 -15.58 4.98
N SER A 177 1.07 -16.45 5.10
CA SER A 177 1.02 -17.50 6.11
C SER A 177 2.03 -18.62 5.81
N ARG A 178 2.39 -19.39 6.84
CA ARG A 178 3.33 -20.52 6.68
C ARG A 178 2.81 -21.63 5.75
N ARG A 179 1.49 -21.71 5.53
CA ARG A 179 0.84 -22.69 4.66
C ARG A 179 0.74 -22.22 3.21
N ALA A 180 0.91 -20.92 2.96
CA ALA A 180 0.84 -20.39 1.62
C ALA A 180 2.06 -20.82 0.80
N PRO A 181 1.92 -21.00 -0.52
CA PRO A 181 3.04 -21.31 -1.40
C PRO A 181 4.11 -20.22 -1.32
N ALA A 182 5.35 -20.62 -0.98
CA ALA A 182 6.46 -19.68 -0.84
C ALA A 182 6.76 -18.96 -2.17
N GLY A 183 7.08 -17.67 -2.09
CA GLY A 183 7.49 -16.86 -3.24
C GLY A 183 6.35 -16.25 -4.07
N PHE A 184 5.08 -16.62 -3.83
CA PHE A 184 3.94 -16.11 -4.61
C PHE A 184 3.22 -14.93 -3.97
N ALA A 185 3.50 -14.62 -2.71
CA ALA A 185 2.81 -13.55 -1.98
C ALA A 185 2.83 -12.19 -2.71
N PRO A 186 3.96 -11.68 -3.26
CA PRO A 186 3.96 -10.41 -3.99
C PRO A 186 3.04 -10.38 -5.20
N ILE A 187 2.91 -11.50 -5.93
CA ILE A 187 2.00 -11.61 -7.08
C ILE A 187 0.55 -11.49 -6.61
N ALA A 188 0.17 -12.27 -5.60
CA ALA A 188 -1.19 -12.26 -5.08
C ALA A 188 -1.57 -10.89 -4.50
N ILE A 189 -0.67 -10.24 -3.74
CA ILE A 189 -0.88 -8.92 -3.15
C ILE A 189 -1.04 -7.85 -4.24
N GLY A 190 -0.16 -7.84 -5.26
CA GLY A 190 -0.24 -6.88 -6.35
C GLY A 190 -1.51 -7.04 -7.18
N LEU A 191 -1.91 -8.27 -7.50
CA LEU A 191 -3.15 -8.55 -8.23
C LEU A 191 -4.40 -8.21 -7.38
N ALA A 192 -4.39 -8.47 -6.09
CA ALA A 192 -5.46 -8.05 -5.19
C ALA A 192 -5.60 -6.52 -5.16
N LEU A 193 -4.48 -5.79 -5.10
CA LEU A 193 -4.50 -4.34 -5.16
C LEU A 193 -5.04 -3.82 -6.49
N THR A 194 -4.68 -4.45 -7.62
CA THR A 194 -5.29 -4.17 -8.92
C THR A 194 -6.81 -4.36 -8.89
N LEU A 195 -7.28 -5.50 -8.37
CA LEU A 195 -8.71 -5.80 -8.23
C LEU A 195 -9.45 -4.71 -7.44
N PHE A 196 -8.91 -4.33 -6.28
CA PHE A 196 -9.56 -3.32 -5.44
C PHE A 196 -9.55 -1.92 -6.08
N HIS A 197 -8.53 -1.58 -6.86
CA HIS A 197 -8.54 -0.35 -7.65
C HIS A 197 -9.61 -0.38 -8.74
N LEU A 198 -9.77 -1.50 -9.47
CA LEU A 198 -10.86 -1.66 -10.45
C LEU A 198 -12.24 -1.48 -9.83
N MET A 199 -12.42 -1.92 -8.57
CA MET A 199 -13.70 -1.80 -7.85
C MET A 199 -13.96 -0.38 -7.34
N SER A 200 -12.94 0.35 -6.88
CA SER A 200 -13.13 1.53 -6.03
C SER A 200 -12.68 2.85 -6.64
N ILE A 201 -11.92 2.85 -7.75
CA ILE A 201 -11.60 4.12 -8.45
C ILE A 201 -12.88 4.93 -8.76
N PRO A 202 -13.98 4.34 -9.29
CA PRO A 202 -15.19 5.09 -9.59
C PRO A 202 -15.89 5.65 -8.34
N VAL A 203 -15.62 5.10 -7.14
CA VAL A 203 -16.32 5.45 -5.89
C VAL A 203 -15.60 6.54 -5.11
N SER A 204 -14.29 6.35 -4.88
CA SER A 204 -13.47 7.16 -3.96
C SER A 204 -12.09 7.49 -4.53
N ASN A 205 -11.85 7.14 -5.78
CA ASN A 205 -10.53 7.18 -6.42
C ASN A 205 -9.51 6.21 -5.78
N ALA A 206 -10.00 5.14 -5.14
CA ALA A 206 -9.25 4.04 -4.53
C ALA A 206 -8.10 4.51 -3.62
N SER A 207 -8.37 4.64 -2.32
CA SER A 207 -7.31 4.95 -1.36
C SER A 207 -6.57 3.69 -0.91
N LEU A 208 -7.20 2.86 -0.09
CA LEU A 208 -6.64 1.74 0.67
C LEU A 208 -5.39 2.13 1.49
N ASN A 209 -4.84 3.33 1.26
CA ASN A 209 -3.51 3.74 1.72
C ASN A 209 -3.49 5.21 2.16
N PRO A 210 -3.43 5.51 3.47
CA PRO A 210 -3.35 6.87 3.98
C PRO A 210 -2.17 7.69 3.43
N ALA A 211 -1.00 7.08 3.22
CA ALA A 211 0.17 7.77 2.68
C ALA A 211 -0.03 8.16 1.20
N ARG A 212 -0.69 7.28 0.40
CA ARG A 212 -1.08 7.58 -0.97
C ARG A 212 -2.06 8.76 -1.02
N SER A 213 -3.05 8.77 -0.13
CA SER A 213 -4.06 9.83 -0.08
C SER A 213 -3.48 11.16 0.36
N LEU A 214 -2.61 11.15 1.38
CA LEU A 214 -1.88 12.35 1.82
C LEU A 214 -1.04 12.93 0.67
N ALA A 215 -0.29 12.10 -0.02
CA ALA A 215 0.64 12.52 -1.07
C ALA A 215 -0.06 13.31 -2.19
N THR A 216 -1.22 12.83 -2.67
CA THR A 216 -1.95 13.53 -3.72
C THR A 216 -2.76 14.72 -3.18
N ALA A 217 -3.29 14.64 -1.95
CA ALA A 217 -4.09 15.70 -1.35
C ALA A 217 -3.29 17.00 -1.12
N VAL A 218 -1.98 16.90 -0.79
CA VAL A 218 -1.09 18.05 -0.63
C VAL A 218 -1.11 18.97 -1.86
N PHE A 219 -1.29 18.40 -3.05
CA PHE A 219 -1.38 19.11 -4.31
C PHE A 219 -2.79 19.13 -4.89
N GLY A 220 -3.76 18.48 -4.25
CA GLY A 220 -5.14 18.33 -4.71
C GLY A 220 -6.08 19.48 -4.32
N GLY A 221 -5.57 20.46 -3.59
CA GLY A 221 -6.34 21.63 -3.13
C GLY A 221 -7.14 21.38 -1.85
N VAL A 222 -7.85 22.45 -1.41
CA VAL A 222 -8.58 22.48 -0.12
C VAL A 222 -9.61 21.36 -0.02
N GLY A 223 -10.32 21.04 -1.12
CA GLY A 223 -11.32 19.97 -1.14
C GLY A 223 -10.74 18.59 -0.79
N ALA A 224 -9.61 18.23 -1.40
CA ALA A 224 -8.92 16.96 -1.11
C ALA A 224 -8.35 16.93 0.31
N LEU A 225 -7.76 18.03 0.78
CA LEU A 225 -7.22 18.14 2.14
C LEU A 225 -8.31 18.05 3.21
N SER A 226 -9.46 18.72 3.01
CA SER A 226 -10.56 18.69 3.97
C SER A 226 -11.22 17.31 4.10
N GLN A 227 -11.12 16.48 3.07
CA GLN A 227 -11.67 15.13 3.03
C GLN A 227 -10.65 14.04 3.37
N LEU A 228 -9.37 14.38 3.55
CA LEU A 228 -8.29 13.45 3.81
C LEU A 228 -8.51 12.56 5.04
N TRP A 229 -9.21 13.08 6.06
CA TRP A 229 -9.52 12.33 7.28
C TRP A 229 -10.23 11.00 7.01
N LEU A 230 -11.15 10.96 6.02
CA LEU A 230 -11.87 9.74 5.66
C LEU A 230 -10.89 8.67 5.17
N PHE A 231 -9.93 9.07 4.35
CA PHE A 231 -8.93 8.20 3.71
C PHE A 231 -7.78 7.80 4.66
N TRP A 232 -7.84 8.28 5.90
CA TRP A 232 -7.07 7.73 7.03
C TRP A 232 -7.94 6.80 7.86
N VAL A 233 -9.09 7.26 8.30
CA VAL A 233 -9.95 6.52 9.24
C VAL A 233 -10.51 5.24 8.60
N ALA A 234 -11.10 5.32 7.41
CA ALA A 234 -11.76 4.18 6.81
C ALA A 234 -10.79 3.05 6.40
N PRO A 235 -9.64 3.31 5.72
CA PRO A 235 -8.66 2.28 5.45
C PRO A 235 -8.05 1.67 6.72
N ILE A 236 -7.77 2.47 7.75
CA ILE A 236 -7.22 1.95 9.02
C ILE A 236 -8.24 1.04 9.71
N LEU A 237 -9.51 1.46 9.79
CA LEU A 237 -10.58 0.64 10.35
C LEU A 237 -10.71 -0.68 9.59
N GLY A 238 -10.75 -0.63 8.26
CA GLY A 238 -10.78 -1.82 7.41
C GLY A 238 -9.59 -2.72 7.64
N ALA A 239 -8.38 -2.15 7.74
CA ALA A 239 -7.15 -2.89 7.98
C ALA A 239 -7.15 -3.59 9.35
N VAL A 240 -7.64 -2.94 10.40
CA VAL A 240 -7.77 -3.55 11.73
C VAL A 240 -8.76 -4.71 11.71
N ILE A 241 -9.94 -4.51 11.10
CA ILE A 241 -10.93 -5.58 10.92
C ILE A 241 -10.32 -6.75 10.12
N GLY A 242 -9.72 -6.46 8.97
CA GLY A 242 -9.08 -7.46 8.13
C GLY A 242 -7.91 -8.16 8.81
N GLY A 243 -7.16 -7.43 9.66
CA GLY A 243 -6.09 -7.97 10.49
C GLY A 243 -6.57 -9.00 11.49
N VAL A 244 -7.62 -8.66 12.24
CA VAL A 244 -8.24 -9.57 13.23
C VAL A 244 -8.88 -10.79 12.54
N VAL A 245 -9.66 -10.58 11.49
CA VAL A 245 -10.30 -11.67 10.74
C VAL A 245 -9.25 -12.56 10.06
N GLY A 246 -8.26 -11.96 9.41
CA GLY A 246 -7.19 -12.70 8.75
C GLY A 246 -6.37 -13.55 9.73
N ARG A 247 -6.09 -13.00 10.93
CA ARG A 247 -5.47 -13.76 12.02
C ARG A 247 -6.34 -14.96 12.39
N TYR A 248 -7.61 -14.76 12.70
CA TYR A 248 -8.54 -15.82 13.08
C TYR A 248 -8.62 -16.94 12.04
N LEU A 249 -8.66 -16.59 10.75
CA LEU A 249 -8.70 -17.57 9.65
C LEU A 249 -7.41 -18.39 9.49
N GLN A 250 -6.27 -17.91 10.02
CA GLN A 250 -4.99 -18.59 9.93
C GLN A 250 -4.55 -19.26 11.25
N GLU A 251 -5.27 -19.00 12.35
CA GLU A 251 -5.06 -19.72 13.62
C GLU A 251 -5.57 -21.16 13.49
N GLU A 252 -4.76 -22.13 13.98
CA GLU A 252 -5.12 -23.53 14.15
C GLU A 252 -5.70 -23.79 15.54
#